data_3d85fa3204b1a1564d51f5c8446e0119
#
_entry.id   3d85fa3204b1a1564d51f5c8446e0119
#
_cell.length_a   1.000
_cell.length_b   1.000
_cell.length_c   1.000
_cell.angle_alpha   90.00
_cell.angle_beta   90.00
_cell.angle_gamma   90.00
#
_symmetry.space_group_name_H-M   'P 1'
#
loop_
_entity.id
_entity.type
_entity.pdbx_description
1 polymer ?
#
loop_
_entity_poly.entity_id
_entity_poly.type
_entity_poly.pdbx_seq_one_letter_code
_entity_poly.pdbx_strand_id
1 'polypeptide(L)'
;STQKGDTYSWLDAQGRYRVKLDFDRNNTEQGYAYLWLRLAKPYAGDTYGFHSPLIDGTEVAVVFDGGDPDRPYIAYALHDSDHPEHVTSDNHTRNVWRTPANNKLRMEDKRQEEHIKLATEYGKTQLNLGHLVNSQREKRGAGFELRTDEHGAVRAAKGLFLTADEQVKAKEPVLEMTSAAEWITRVNSQSDPIKNTDGKEFSSLD
;
A
#
# COMPACT_ATOMS: atom_id res chain seq x y z
N SER A 1 25.58 -5.45 5.20
CA SER A 1 26.44 -4.28 5.48
C SER A 1 26.10 -3.14 4.52
N THR A 2 26.23 -1.91 4.96
CA THR A 2 25.87 -0.70 4.22
C THR A 2 27.06 0.28 4.15
N GLN A 3 26.92 1.35 3.35
CA GLN A 3 27.85 2.49 3.40
C GLN A 3 27.67 3.26 4.70
N LYS A 4 28.76 3.86 5.20
CA LYS A 4 28.73 4.65 6.41
C LYS A 4 27.68 5.78 6.30
N GLY A 5 26.74 5.82 7.25
CA GLY A 5 25.68 6.82 7.33
C GLY A 5 24.42 6.48 6.52
N ASP A 6 24.34 5.34 5.86
CA ASP A 6 23.12 4.84 5.24
C ASP A 6 22.46 3.77 6.13
N THR A 7 21.18 3.58 5.99
CA THR A 7 20.39 2.54 6.66
C THR A 7 20.22 1.30 5.78
N TYR A 8 20.13 1.50 4.46
CA TYR A 8 19.91 0.41 3.52
C TYR A 8 21.20 -0.27 3.12
N SER A 9 21.18 -1.60 3.08
CA SER A 9 22.33 -2.40 2.67
C SER A 9 22.73 -2.09 1.23
N TRP A 10 24.04 -1.93 1.02
CA TRP A 10 24.61 -1.64 -0.27
C TRP A 10 24.53 -2.84 -1.20
N LEU A 11 24.07 -2.60 -2.43
CA LEU A 11 24.06 -3.58 -3.52
C LEU A 11 25.21 -3.28 -4.50
N ASP A 12 25.83 -4.33 -5.03
CA ASP A 12 26.72 -4.18 -6.18
C ASP A 12 25.91 -4.07 -7.50
N ALA A 13 26.60 -3.91 -8.61
CA ALA A 13 25.99 -3.84 -9.94
C ALA A 13 25.20 -5.10 -10.36
N GLN A 14 25.35 -6.20 -9.64
CA GLN A 14 24.66 -7.48 -9.85
C GLN A 14 23.55 -7.71 -8.81
N GLY A 15 23.26 -6.73 -7.96
CA GLY A 15 22.22 -6.82 -6.93
C GLY A 15 22.55 -7.73 -5.76
N ARG A 16 23.85 -7.97 -5.50
CA ARG A 16 24.32 -8.78 -4.37
C ARG A 16 24.53 -7.92 -3.14
N TYR A 17 24.30 -8.52 -1.96
CA TYR A 17 24.49 -7.89 -0.65
C TYR A 17 25.87 -8.22 -0.08
N ARG A 18 26.46 -7.30 0.68
CA ARG A 18 27.61 -7.58 1.51
C ARG A 18 27.18 -8.20 2.83
N VAL A 19 27.76 -9.36 3.17
CA VAL A 19 27.44 -10.12 4.37
C VAL A 19 28.71 -10.36 5.18
N LYS A 20 28.62 -10.22 6.50
CA LYS A 20 29.61 -10.67 7.47
C LYS A 20 29.11 -11.97 8.08
N LEU A 21 29.97 -12.99 8.13
CA LEU A 21 29.63 -14.25 8.78
C LEU A 21 29.88 -14.17 10.29
N ASP A 22 29.06 -14.81 11.12
CA ASP A 22 29.12 -14.72 12.57
C ASP A 22 30.45 -15.23 13.16
N PHE A 23 31.07 -16.18 12.52
CA PHE A 23 32.38 -16.70 12.92
C PHE A 23 33.56 -15.79 12.52
N ASP A 24 33.30 -14.76 11.68
CA ASP A 24 34.32 -13.76 11.37
C ASP A 24 34.53 -12.80 12.55
N ARG A 25 35.63 -13.00 13.24
CA ARG A 25 36.02 -12.18 14.41
C ARG A 25 36.77 -10.90 14.05
N ASN A 26 36.99 -10.63 12.78
CA ASN A 26 37.66 -9.41 12.37
C ASN A 26 36.74 -8.21 12.69
N ASN A 27 37.35 -7.17 13.24
CA ASN A 27 36.65 -5.91 13.50
C ASN A 27 36.53 -5.10 12.19
N THR A 28 35.73 -5.63 11.26
CA THR A 28 35.52 -5.02 9.94
C THR A 28 34.61 -3.81 10.10
N GLU A 29 35.03 -2.65 9.60
CA GLU A 29 34.22 -1.44 9.58
C GLU A 29 32.94 -1.63 8.77
N GLN A 30 31.91 -0.84 9.12
CA GLN A 30 30.65 -0.80 8.40
C GLN A 30 30.88 -0.54 6.89
N GLY A 31 30.22 -1.31 6.02
CA GLY A 31 30.36 -1.23 4.56
C GLY A 31 31.50 -2.08 3.98
N TYR A 32 32.39 -2.67 4.81
CA TYR A 32 33.54 -3.47 4.37
C TYR A 32 33.41 -4.98 4.62
N ALA A 33 32.21 -5.48 4.98
CA ALA A 33 31.97 -6.92 4.95
C ALA A 33 32.33 -7.50 3.56
N TYR A 34 33.02 -8.62 3.54
CA TYR A 34 33.76 -9.05 2.34
C TYR A 34 33.00 -10.02 1.43
N LEU A 35 31.92 -10.60 1.90
CA LEU A 35 31.22 -11.63 1.13
C LEU A 35 30.02 -11.04 0.38
N TRP A 36 30.08 -11.08 -0.95
CA TRP A 36 28.99 -10.66 -1.80
C TRP A 36 28.04 -11.83 -2.10
N LEU A 37 26.80 -11.80 -1.59
CA LEU A 37 25.81 -12.86 -1.74
C LEU A 37 24.55 -12.39 -2.46
N ARG A 38 24.00 -13.26 -3.30
CA ARG A 38 22.66 -13.09 -3.86
C ARG A 38 21.62 -13.32 -2.77
N LEU A 39 20.53 -12.58 -2.82
CA LEU A 39 19.33 -12.84 -2.01
C LEU A 39 18.34 -13.68 -2.82
N ALA A 40 17.95 -14.84 -2.30
CA ALA A 40 16.83 -15.60 -2.85
C ALA A 40 15.54 -14.79 -2.73
N LYS A 41 14.72 -14.83 -3.77
CA LYS A 41 13.46 -14.09 -3.86
C LYS A 41 12.37 -15.03 -4.35
N PRO A 42 11.11 -14.86 -3.93
CA PRO A 42 10.00 -15.66 -4.44
C PRO A 42 9.80 -15.54 -5.96
N TYR A 43 10.24 -14.41 -6.54
CA TYR A 43 10.05 -14.08 -7.93
C TYR A 43 11.12 -13.09 -8.38
N ALA A 44 11.88 -13.40 -9.42
CA ALA A 44 13.01 -12.57 -9.87
C ALA A 44 13.29 -12.73 -11.37
N GLY A 45 13.60 -11.63 -12.04
CA GLY A 45 14.01 -11.52 -13.43
C GLY A 45 14.63 -10.16 -13.71
N ASP A 46 14.92 -9.86 -14.97
CA ASP A 46 15.60 -8.62 -15.39
C ASP A 46 14.69 -7.40 -15.36
N THR A 47 13.40 -7.58 -15.70
CA THR A 47 12.40 -6.50 -15.76
C THR A 47 11.25 -6.69 -14.77
N TYR A 48 11.28 -7.74 -13.96
CA TYR A 48 10.22 -8.09 -13.01
C TYR A 48 10.80 -8.75 -11.76
N GLY A 49 10.07 -8.73 -10.66
CA GLY A 49 10.49 -9.43 -9.45
C GLY A 49 9.91 -8.84 -8.17
N PHE A 50 10.18 -9.55 -7.07
CA PHE A 50 9.90 -9.09 -5.71
C PHE A 50 11.20 -8.59 -5.08
N HIS A 51 11.24 -7.33 -4.65
CA HIS A 51 12.41 -6.75 -3.99
C HIS A 51 12.00 -5.93 -2.78
N SER A 52 12.55 -6.29 -1.62
CA SER A 52 12.53 -5.48 -0.40
C SER A 52 13.97 -5.31 0.05
N PRO A 53 14.51 -4.08 0.09
CA PRO A 53 15.89 -3.87 0.48
C PRO A 53 16.08 -4.25 1.96
N LEU A 54 17.14 -5.00 2.24
CA LEU A 54 17.57 -5.27 3.61
C LEU A 54 18.22 -4.02 4.19
N ILE A 55 18.03 -3.81 5.47
CA ILE A 55 18.74 -2.77 6.23
C ILE A 55 20.02 -3.30 6.86
N ASP A 56 20.90 -2.40 7.24
CA ASP A 56 22.14 -2.78 7.95
C ASP A 56 21.82 -3.49 9.26
N GLY A 57 22.62 -4.46 9.63
CA GLY A 57 22.43 -5.26 10.83
C GLY A 57 21.38 -6.37 10.72
N THR A 58 20.64 -6.47 9.61
CA THR A 58 19.68 -7.57 9.41
C THR A 58 20.39 -8.93 9.49
N GLU A 59 19.93 -9.81 10.38
CA GLU A 59 20.35 -11.19 10.43
C GLU A 59 19.80 -11.94 9.21
N VAL A 60 20.66 -12.77 8.58
CA VAL A 60 20.29 -13.53 7.38
C VAL A 60 20.74 -14.98 7.49
N ALA A 61 19.89 -15.89 7.04
CA ALA A 61 20.28 -17.28 6.87
C ALA A 61 21.04 -17.44 5.55
N VAL A 62 22.27 -17.95 5.63
CA VAL A 62 23.09 -18.29 4.47
C VAL A 62 23.01 -19.78 4.21
N VAL A 63 22.73 -20.14 2.97
CA VAL A 63 22.65 -21.52 2.50
C VAL A 63 23.62 -21.73 1.35
N PHE A 64 24.12 -22.95 1.22
CA PHE A 64 25.10 -23.36 0.22
C PHE A 64 24.42 -24.22 -0.84
N ASP A 65 24.48 -23.81 -2.09
CA ASP A 65 23.84 -24.49 -3.20
C ASP A 65 24.51 -25.88 -3.42
N GLY A 66 23.71 -26.95 -3.30
CA GLY A 66 24.19 -28.32 -3.35
C GLY A 66 25.13 -28.71 -2.21
N GLY A 67 25.19 -27.92 -1.14
CA GLY A 67 26.14 -28.13 -0.03
C GLY A 67 27.57 -27.64 -0.32
N ASP A 68 27.76 -26.93 -1.42
CA ASP A 68 29.08 -26.45 -1.86
C ASP A 68 29.42 -25.12 -1.16
N PRO A 69 30.46 -25.06 -0.30
CA PRO A 69 30.89 -23.86 0.40
C PRO A 69 31.24 -22.68 -0.50
N ASP A 70 31.58 -22.90 -1.76
CA ASP A 70 31.94 -21.87 -2.73
C ASP A 70 30.69 -21.24 -3.41
N ARG A 71 29.48 -21.77 -3.10
CA ARG A 71 28.24 -21.32 -3.70
C ARG A 71 27.20 -20.86 -2.66
N PRO A 72 27.56 -19.89 -1.78
CA PRO A 72 26.66 -19.35 -0.77
C PRO A 72 25.64 -18.39 -1.37
N TYR A 73 24.46 -18.35 -0.76
CA TYR A 73 23.44 -17.33 -1.01
C TYR A 73 22.61 -17.06 0.25
N ILE A 74 22.01 -15.87 0.33
CA ILE A 74 21.07 -15.53 1.39
C ILE A 74 19.73 -16.18 1.05
N ALA A 75 19.25 -17.07 1.93
CA ALA A 75 17.96 -17.72 1.76
C ALA A 75 16.79 -16.80 2.19
N TYR A 76 16.92 -16.15 3.36
CA TYR A 76 15.92 -15.24 3.91
C TYR A 76 16.52 -14.40 5.04
N ALA A 77 15.81 -13.35 5.43
CA ALA A 77 16.10 -12.57 6.63
C ALA A 77 15.41 -13.19 7.85
N LEU A 78 16.02 -13.02 9.02
CA LEU A 78 15.50 -13.41 10.31
C LEU A 78 15.27 -12.18 11.18
N HIS A 79 14.33 -12.24 12.10
CA HIS A 79 14.21 -11.27 13.17
C HIS A 79 15.09 -11.71 14.35
N ASP A 80 15.56 -10.74 15.12
CA ASP A 80 16.41 -10.92 16.29
C ASP A 80 16.01 -9.97 17.43
N SER A 81 16.80 -9.90 18.50
CA SER A 81 16.54 -9.02 19.64
C SER A 81 16.65 -7.54 19.31
N ASP A 82 17.49 -7.18 18.35
CA ASP A 82 17.70 -5.80 17.92
C ASP A 82 16.69 -5.38 16.83
N HIS A 83 16.18 -6.36 16.09
CA HIS A 83 15.17 -6.21 15.02
C HIS A 83 13.98 -7.15 15.27
N PRO A 84 13.16 -6.88 16.29
CA PRO A 84 12.05 -7.76 16.67
C PRO A 84 10.96 -7.80 15.59
N GLU A 85 10.25 -8.92 15.52
CA GLU A 85 9.13 -9.10 14.60
C GLU A 85 8.03 -8.06 14.87
N HIS A 86 7.47 -7.48 13.80
CA HIS A 86 6.39 -6.50 13.89
C HIS A 86 4.98 -7.12 13.96
N VAL A 87 4.86 -8.43 13.73
CA VAL A 87 3.65 -9.22 13.95
C VAL A 87 3.87 -10.14 15.15
N THR A 88 3.05 -9.96 16.19
CA THR A 88 3.16 -10.65 17.48
C THR A 88 1.80 -11.27 17.87
N SER A 89 1.70 -11.82 19.07
CA SER A 89 0.41 -12.29 19.62
C SER A 89 -0.69 -11.23 19.61
N ASP A 90 -0.33 -9.96 19.70
CA ASP A 90 -1.31 -8.86 19.79
C ASP A 90 -1.96 -8.51 18.45
N ASN A 91 -1.36 -8.95 17.35
CA ASN A 91 -1.79 -8.62 15.99
C ASN A 91 -1.59 -9.79 15.01
N HIS A 92 -1.63 -11.01 15.51
CA HIS A 92 -1.32 -12.25 14.78
C HIS A 92 -2.26 -12.55 13.59
N THR A 93 -3.39 -11.86 13.47
CA THR A 93 -4.32 -11.96 12.34
C THR A 93 -3.95 -11.10 11.16
N ARG A 94 -2.84 -10.34 11.24
CA ARG A 94 -2.41 -9.41 10.20
C ARG A 94 -1.52 -10.05 9.15
N ASN A 95 -1.82 -9.75 7.90
CA ASN A 95 -0.91 -9.90 6.77
C ASN A 95 -0.33 -8.52 6.45
N VAL A 96 0.99 -8.34 6.58
CA VAL A 96 1.61 -7.00 6.48
C VAL A 96 2.86 -7.04 5.63
N TRP A 97 2.89 -6.18 4.62
CA TRP A 97 4.12 -5.75 3.97
C TRP A 97 4.38 -4.30 4.34
N ARG A 98 5.44 -4.05 5.08
CA ARG A 98 5.78 -2.73 5.64
C ARG A 98 7.25 -2.41 5.40
N THR A 99 7.50 -1.21 4.90
CA THR A 99 8.88 -0.73 4.68
C THR A 99 9.45 -0.07 5.93
N PRO A 100 10.79 0.10 6.05
CA PRO A 100 11.41 0.85 7.14
C PRO A 100 10.88 2.29 7.25
N ALA A 101 10.52 2.92 6.12
CA ALA A 101 9.90 4.24 6.09
C ALA A 101 8.39 4.23 6.45
N ASN A 102 7.87 3.10 6.96
CA ASN A 102 6.49 2.91 7.40
C ASN A 102 5.43 2.99 6.29
N ASN A 103 5.81 2.90 5.00
CA ASN A 103 4.84 2.63 3.95
C ASN A 103 4.34 1.18 4.08
N LYS A 104 3.04 0.94 3.85
CA LYS A 104 2.48 -0.39 4.14
C LYS A 104 1.30 -0.78 3.28
N LEU A 105 1.26 -2.07 2.97
CA LEU A 105 0.06 -2.81 2.62
C LEU A 105 -0.27 -3.73 3.80
N ARG A 106 -1.43 -3.58 4.38
CA ARG A 106 -1.90 -4.39 5.51
C ARG A 106 -3.29 -4.93 5.23
N MET A 107 -3.47 -6.21 5.47
CA MET A 107 -4.77 -6.88 5.50
C MET A 107 -4.97 -7.43 6.93
N GLU A 108 -6.08 -7.09 7.54
CA GLU A 108 -6.47 -7.53 8.86
C GLU A 108 -7.60 -8.55 8.73
N ASP A 109 -7.39 -9.76 9.24
CA ASP A 109 -8.36 -10.86 9.18
C ASP A 109 -9.10 -11.05 10.51
N LYS A 110 -8.96 -10.12 11.46
CA LYS A 110 -9.68 -10.18 12.72
C LYS A 110 -11.18 -10.15 12.47
N ARG A 111 -11.88 -11.18 12.91
CA ARG A 111 -13.31 -11.40 12.67
C ARG A 111 -14.15 -10.18 13.05
N GLN A 112 -14.98 -9.69 12.12
CA GLN A 112 -15.84 -8.50 12.22
C GLN A 112 -15.06 -7.16 12.22
N GLU A 113 -13.74 -7.20 12.06
CA GLU A 113 -12.89 -6.02 11.95
C GLU A 113 -11.99 -6.09 10.70
N GLU A 114 -12.38 -6.94 9.74
CA GLU A 114 -11.63 -7.17 8.51
C GLU A 114 -11.46 -5.86 7.74
N HIS A 115 -10.24 -5.58 7.33
CA HIS A 115 -9.95 -4.37 6.55
C HIS A 115 -8.63 -4.47 5.79
N ILE A 116 -8.53 -3.66 4.74
CA ILE A 116 -7.29 -3.47 3.98
C ILE A 116 -6.87 -2.01 4.10
N LYS A 117 -5.58 -1.79 4.29
CA LYS A 117 -4.96 -0.47 4.33
C LYS A 117 -3.74 -0.43 3.43
N LEU A 118 -3.75 0.46 2.43
CA LEU A 118 -2.59 0.89 1.68
C LEU A 118 -2.25 2.32 2.11
N ALA A 119 -1.02 2.56 2.59
CA ALA A 119 -0.69 3.86 3.16
C ALA A 119 0.78 4.23 3.00
N THR A 120 1.02 5.54 2.81
CA THR A 120 2.34 6.17 2.96
C THR A 120 2.46 6.82 4.33
N GLU A 121 3.67 6.90 4.87
CA GLU A 121 3.93 7.64 6.11
C GLU A 121 3.98 9.15 5.83
N TYR A 122 4.69 9.55 4.79
CA TYR A 122 4.74 10.94 4.35
C TYR A 122 3.39 11.37 3.77
N GLY A 123 2.90 12.55 4.16
CA GLY A 123 1.61 13.10 3.70
C GLY A 123 0.39 12.25 4.05
N LYS A 124 0.55 11.16 4.82
CA LYS A 124 -0.54 10.29 5.31
C LYS A 124 -1.55 9.87 4.25
N THR A 125 -1.11 9.74 2.99
CA THR A 125 -1.99 9.27 1.91
C THR A 125 -2.39 7.83 2.14
N GLN A 126 -3.70 7.54 2.14
CA GLN A 126 -4.21 6.22 2.50
C GLN A 126 -5.45 5.86 1.67
N LEU A 127 -5.51 4.59 1.29
CA LEU A 127 -6.74 3.92 0.91
C LEU A 127 -7.07 2.90 2.01
N ASN A 128 -8.21 3.09 2.66
CA ASN A 128 -8.73 2.19 3.68
C ASN A 128 -10.01 1.54 3.17
N LEU A 129 -10.15 0.23 3.32
CA LEU A 129 -11.29 -0.57 2.87
C LEU A 129 -11.80 -1.43 4.03
N GLY A 130 -13.11 -1.50 4.22
CA GLY A 130 -13.76 -2.37 5.21
C GLY A 130 -14.00 -1.68 6.55
N HIS A 131 -13.54 -2.27 7.65
CA HIS A 131 -13.71 -1.73 8.99
C HIS A 131 -12.79 -0.54 9.24
N LEU A 132 -13.35 0.66 9.37
CA LEU A 132 -12.60 1.90 9.55
C LEU A 132 -12.49 2.25 11.05
N VAL A 133 -11.29 2.62 11.48
CA VAL A 133 -11.01 2.99 12.87
C VAL A 133 -10.36 4.38 12.96
N ASN A 134 -10.47 4.99 14.15
CA ASN A 134 -9.77 6.21 14.51
C ASN A 134 -8.34 5.91 15.04
N SER A 135 -7.64 6.92 15.54
CA SER A 135 -6.29 6.79 16.13
C SER A 135 -6.26 5.95 17.41
N GLN A 136 -7.37 5.88 18.14
CA GLN A 136 -7.56 5.08 19.34
C GLN A 136 -7.96 3.63 19.04
N ARG A 137 -8.07 3.25 17.76
CA ARG A 137 -8.54 1.95 17.28
C ARG A 137 -10.04 1.70 17.51
N GLU A 138 -10.83 2.74 17.78
CA GLU A 138 -12.27 2.65 17.89
C GLU A 138 -12.93 2.73 16.51
N LYS A 139 -14.02 1.98 16.33
CA LYS A 139 -14.77 1.95 15.08
C LYS A 139 -15.35 3.34 14.76
N ARG A 140 -15.07 3.86 13.56
CA ARG A 140 -15.67 5.11 13.05
C ARG A 140 -16.54 4.92 11.81
N GLY A 141 -16.63 3.69 11.29
CA GLY A 141 -17.47 3.36 10.14
C GLY A 141 -17.04 2.09 9.43
N ALA A 142 -17.67 1.85 8.28
CA ALA A 142 -17.33 0.78 7.35
C ALA A 142 -17.50 1.28 5.91
N GLY A 143 -16.76 0.69 4.97
CA GLY A 143 -16.77 1.07 3.56
C GLY A 143 -15.37 1.38 3.05
N PHE A 144 -15.21 2.45 2.27
CA PHE A 144 -13.88 2.87 1.83
C PHE A 144 -13.62 4.35 2.15
N GLU A 145 -12.34 4.68 2.30
CA GLU A 145 -11.87 6.04 2.45
C GLU A 145 -10.56 6.23 1.70
N LEU A 146 -10.51 7.22 0.82
CA LEU A 146 -9.28 7.73 0.21
C LEU A 146 -8.98 9.10 0.80
N ARG A 147 -7.86 9.25 1.50
CA ARG A 147 -7.48 10.52 2.15
C ARG A 147 -5.98 10.80 2.01
N THR A 148 -5.64 12.09 2.10
CA THR A 148 -4.26 12.58 2.15
C THR A 148 -4.22 13.90 2.93
N ASP A 149 -3.08 14.20 3.53
CA ASP A 149 -2.79 15.52 4.12
C ASP A 149 -2.18 16.47 3.06
N GLU A 150 -1.99 15.98 1.83
CA GLU A 150 -1.45 16.68 0.68
C GLU A 150 -2.54 16.92 -0.39
N HIS A 151 -2.15 17.30 -1.60
CA HIS A 151 -3.08 17.49 -2.72
C HIS A 151 -3.58 16.17 -3.29
N GLY A 152 -4.87 16.10 -3.66
CA GLY A 152 -5.48 14.96 -4.33
C GLY A 152 -6.01 15.30 -5.72
N ALA A 153 -6.00 14.33 -6.64
CA ALA A 153 -6.65 14.43 -7.93
C ALA A 153 -7.23 13.07 -8.35
N VAL A 154 -8.45 13.09 -8.90
CA VAL A 154 -9.06 11.94 -9.54
C VAL A 154 -9.19 12.26 -11.03
N ARG A 155 -8.56 11.48 -11.90
CA ARG A 155 -8.53 11.72 -13.34
C ARG A 155 -8.82 10.43 -14.11
N ALA A 156 -9.70 10.50 -15.10
CA ALA A 156 -10.00 9.38 -15.98
C ALA A 156 -10.12 9.89 -17.42
N ALA A 157 -9.32 9.33 -18.34
CA ALA A 157 -9.26 9.80 -19.74
C ALA A 157 -10.55 9.54 -20.53
N LYS A 158 -11.34 8.54 -20.15
CA LYS A 158 -12.57 8.12 -20.86
C LYS A 158 -13.86 8.50 -20.13
N GLY A 159 -13.75 9.24 -19.02
CA GLY A 159 -14.89 9.64 -18.20
C GLY A 159 -14.79 9.12 -16.77
N LEU A 160 -15.46 9.83 -15.86
CA LEU A 160 -15.57 9.51 -14.44
C LEU A 160 -17.03 9.64 -14.03
N PHE A 161 -17.56 8.60 -13.39
CA PHE A 161 -18.89 8.58 -12.83
C PHE A 161 -18.81 8.40 -11.32
N LEU A 162 -19.41 9.30 -10.55
CA LEU A 162 -19.53 9.24 -9.11
C LEU A 162 -21.00 9.28 -8.76
N THR A 163 -21.48 8.27 -8.08
CA THR A 163 -22.88 8.13 -7.70
C THR A 163 -23.02 7.58 -6.28
N ALA A 164 -24.15 7.86 -5.65
CA ALA A 164 -24.59 7.22 -4.41
C ALA A 164 -25.59 6.07 -4.67
N ASP A 165 -25.91 5.79 -5.94
CA ASP A 165 -26.81 4.71 -6.30
C ASP A 165 -26.16 3.35 -6.07
N GLU A 166 -26.93 2.42 -5.49
CA GLU A 166 -26.48 1.04 -5.28
C GLU A 166 -26.49 0.27 -6.61
N GLN A 167 -25.44 -0.52 -6.83
CA GLN A 167 -25.41 -1.50 -7.90
C GLN A 167 -25.36 -2.91 -7.30
N VAL A 168 -26.51 -3.55 -7.20
CA VAL A 168 -26.67 -4.85 -6.54
C VAL A 168 -25.84 -5.93 -7.25
N LYS A 169 -24.90 -6.55 -6.48
CA LYS A 169 -23.97 -7.59 -6.95
C LYS A 169 -23.10 -7.16 -8.14
N ALA A 170 -22.96 -5.86 -8.39
CA ALA A 170 -22.14 -5.29 -9.46
C ALA A 170 -22.36 -5.97 -10.84
N LYS A 171 -23.61 -6.15 -11.23
CA LYS A 171 -23.97 -6.87 -12.46
C LYS A 171 -23.97 -5.99 -13.70
N GLU A 172 -24.26 -4.71 -13.54
CA GLU A 172 -24.39 -3.77 -14.64
C GLU A 172 -23.01 -3.23 -15.08
N PRO A 173 -22.89 -2.64 -16.26
CA PRO A 173 -21.68 -1.98 -16.71
C PRO A 173 -21.18 -0.92 -15.71
N VAL A 174 -19.86 -0.72 -15.63
CA VAL A 174 -19.23 0.23 -14.68
C VAL A 174 -19.79 1.66 -14.81
N LEU A 175 -20.16 2.09 -16.01
CA LEU A 175 -20.76 3.39 -16.30
C LEU A 175 -22.27 3.27 -16.57
N GLU A 176 -22.97 2.40 -15.84
CA GLU A 176 -24.42 2.36 -15.91
C GLU A 176 -24.98 3.68 -15.32
N MET A 177 -25.72 4.44 -16.11
CA MET A 177 -26.16 5.80 -15.80
C MET A 177 -27.68 5.99 -15.85
N THR A 178 -28.46 4.92 -15.93
CA THR A 178 -29.94 5.01 -16.06
C THR A 178 -30.55 5.82 -14.92
N SER A 179 -30.21 5.50 -13.68
CA SER A 179 -30.70 6.25 -12.50
C SER A 179 -30.34 7.74 -12.55
N ALA A 180 -29.10 8.06 -12.95
CA ALA A 180 -28.66 9.45 -13.06
C ALA A 180 -29.41 10.20 -14.18
N ALA A 181 -29.64 9.55 -15.33
CA ALA A 181 -30.40 10.11 -16.44
C ALA A 181 -31.85 10.36 -16.06
N GLU A 182 -32.49 9.45 -15.34
CA GLU A 182 -33.84 9.62 -14.81
C GLU A 182 -33.94 10.79 -13.83
N TRP A 183 -32.97 10.94 -12.95
CA TRP A 183 -32.88 12.08 -12.02
C TRP A 183 -32.79 13.42 -12.74
N ILE A 184 -31.90 13.53 -13.73
CA ILE A 184 -31.73 14.73 -14.56
C ILE A 184 -33.06 15.08 -15.28
N THR A 185 -33.72 14.08 -15.87
CA THR A 185 -34.99 14.24 -16.56
C THR A 185 -36.07 14.76 -15.61
N ARG A 186 -36.14 14.20 -14.38
CA ARG A 186 -37.12 14.63 -13.36
C ARG A 186 -36.88 16.07 -12.91
N VAL A 187 -35.62 16.45 -12.65
CA VAL A 187 -35.27 17.84 -12.26
C VAL A 187 -35.62 18.80 -13.38
N ASN A 188 -35.32 18.49 -14.64
CA ASN A 188 -35.68 19.36 -15.78
C ASN A 188 -37.19 19.53 -15.91
N SER A 189 -37.98 18.46 -15.78
CA SER A 189 -39.44 18.53 -15.85
C SER A 189 -40.08 19.33 -14.72
N GLN A 190 -39.44 19.39 -13.55
CA GLN A 190 -39.89 20.23 -12.42
C GLN A 190 -39.50 21.70 -12.56
N SER A 191 -38.43 22.01 -13.28
CA SER A 191 -37.98 23.42 -13.49
C SER A 191 -38.79 24.15 -14.58
N ASP A 192 -39.37 23.45 -15.53
CA ASP A 192 -40.17 24.07 -16.62
C ASP A 192 -41.44 24.81 -16.16
N PRO A 193 -42.22 24.35 -15.16
CA PRO A 193 -43.32 25.11 -14.60
C PRO A 193 -42.92 26.42 -13.94
N ILE A 194 -41.75 26.46 -13.27
CA ILE A 194 -41.24 27.65 -12.58
C ILE A 194 -40.87 28.75 -13.59
N LYS A 195 -40.23 28.40 -14.69
CA LYS A 195 -39.92 29.34 -15.78
C LYS A 195 -41.19 29.96 -16.43
N ASN A 196 -42.24 29.16 -16.56
CA ASN A 196 -43.50 29.63 -17.11
C ASN A 196 -44.31 30.55 -16.16
N THR A 197 -44.12 30.41 -14.84
CA THR A 197 -44.77 31.25 -13.83
C THR A 197 -44.12 32.63 -13.75
N ASP A 198 -42.79 32.70 -13.77
CA ASP A 198 -42.05 33.97 -13.76
C ASP A 198 -42.26 34.78 -15.05
N GLY A 199 -42.38 34.08 -16.20
CA GLY A 199 -42.69 34.76 -17.48
C GLY A 199 -44.10 35.38 -17.58
N LYS A 200 -45.03 35.03 -16.72
CA LYS A 200 -46.39 35.59 -16.69
C LYS A 200 -46.52 36.78 -15.73
N GLU A 201 -45.71 36.90 -14.71
CA GLU A 201 -45.74 38.02 -13.79
C GLU A 201 -45.10 39.29 -14.35
N PHE A 202 -44.17 39.20 -15.30
CA PHE A 202 -43.56 40.39 -15.91
C PHE A 202 -44.34 40.98 -17.09
N SER A 203 -45.41 40.35 -17.57
CA SER A 203 -46.25 40.87 -18.66
C SER A 203 -47.51 41.63 -18.17
N SER A 204 -47.69 41.84 -16.87
CA SER A 204 -48.87 42.52 -16.28
C SER A 204 -48.56 43.89 -15.59
N LEU A 205 -47.38 44.48 -15.93
CA LEU A 205 -46.91 45.75 -15.41
C LEU A 205 -46.64 46.79 -16.54
N ASP A 206 -47.44 46.79 -17.61
CA ASP A 206 -47.55 47.88 -18.57
C ASP A 206 -48.90 48.55 -18.48
#